data_879993d115460c7bef1d747f1268efd9
#
_entry.id   879993d115460c7bef1d747f1268efd9
#
_cell.length_a   1.000
_cell.length_b   1.000
_cell.length_c   1.000
_cell.angle_alpha   90.00
_cell.angle_beta   90.00
_cell.angle_gamma   90.00
#
_symmetry.space_group_name_H-M   'P 1'
#
loop_
_entity.id
_entity.type
_entity.pdbx_description
1 polymer ?
#
loop_
_entity_poly.entity_id
_entity_poly.type
_entity_poly.pdbx_seq_one_letter_code
_entity_poly.pdbx_strand_id
1 'polypeptide(L)'
;TKFYHALTKQRRVRNKIVGLHDDLGNWITEENGIEKVAVDYFDGLFSTTNPTDFDNFLDEIVPSISPQMNHILLRTATEEEVRQALFMMHPEKAPGPDGMTALFFQHSWHIIKKDLVEMVNNFLVTCNLDPRLNITNICMIPKVERPTRMMELRPISLCNVGYKIISKVLCQRLKICLPRLISETQSAFVAGRLISDNILIAQEMFHGLRTNKSCQNKFMAIKTDMSKAYDRIEWSFIEALLNKMGFDPRWITLMVECISSVQYRVLLNGQPRGLIIPQRGLRQGDTLSPYLFIMCTEALIVNIKKRRG
;
A
#
# COMPACT_ATOMS: atom_id res chain seq x y z
N THR A 1 -1.26 33.06 -6.49
CA THR A 1 -2.57 32.39 -6.77
C THR A 1 -2.77 32.16 -8.25
N LYS A 2 -2.68 33.14 -9.17
CA LYS A 2 -2.85 32.96 -10.64
C LYS A 2 -1.93 31.86 -11.21
N PHE A 3 -0.67 31.81 -10.78
CA PHE A 3 0.31 30.81 -11.20
C PHE A 3 -0.15 29.38 -10.84
N TYR A 4 -0.59 29.14 -9.62
CA TYR A 4 -1.06 27.83 -9.20
C TYR A 4 -2.34 27.41 -9.90
N HIS A 5 -3.26 28.33 -10.16
CA HIS A 5 -4.46 28.04 -10.96
C HIS A 5 -4.10 27.67 -12.42
N ALA A 6 -3.14 28.35 -13.02
CA ALA A 6 -2.67 28.04 -14.36
C ALA A 6 -2.02 26.66 -14.44
N LEU A 7 -1.15 26.32 -13.46
CA LEU A 7 -0.53 24.98 -13.34
C LEU A 7 -1.56 23.88 -13.15
N THR A 8 -2.58 24.10 -12.30
CA THR A 8 -3.64 23.12 -12.07
C THR A 8 -4.45 22.89 -13.33
N LYS A 9 -4.79 23.97 -14.06
CA LYS A 9 -5.50 23.88 -15.34
C LYS A 9 -4.68 23.12 -16.39
N GLN A 10 -3.39 23.43 -16.50
CA GLN A 10 -2.47 22.75 -17.41
C GLN A 10 -2.35 21.25 -17.07
N ARG A 11 -2.18 20.90 -15.79
CA ARG A 11 -2.13 19.49 -15.33
C ARG A 11 -3.44 18.77 -15.62
N ARG A 12 -4.58 19.42 -15.41
CA ARG A 12 -5.91 18.84 -15.71
C ARG A 12 -6.06 18.52 -17.19
N VAL A 13 -5.63 19.43 -18.08
CA VAL A 13 -5.64 19.20 -19.52
C VAL A 13 -4.67 18.07 -19.92
N ARG A 14 -3.46 18.10 -19.37
CA ARG A 14 -2.43 17.08 -19.66
C ARG A 14 -2.85 15.67 -19.20
N ASN A 15 -3.52 15.56 -18.04
CA ASN A 15 -3.91 14.29 -17.46
C ASN A 15 -5.28 13.80 -17.91
N LYS A 16 -5.94 14.55 -18.82
CA LYS A 16 -7.24 14.14 -19.35
C LYS A 16 -7.09 12.90 -20.19
N ILE A 17 -7.85 11.84 -19.85
CA ILE A 17 -7.95 10.62 -20.64
C ILE A 17 -8.96 10.91 -21.75
N VAL A 18 -8.46 10.94 -22.98
CA VAL A 18 -9.29 11.19 -24.18
C VAL A 18 -9.68 9.90 -24.90
N GLY A 19 -8.96 8.82 -24.63
CA GLY A 19 -9.23 7.47 -25.12
C GLY A 19 -8.27 6.46 -24.54
N LEU A 20 -8.61 5.18 -24.63
CA LEU A 20 -7.79 4.04 -24.22
C LEU A 20 -7.91 2.93 -25.25
N HIS A 21 -6.84 2.16 -25.42
CA HIS A 21 -6.91 0.89 -26.13
C HIS A 21 -7.51 -0.18 -25.21
N ASP A 22 -8.47 -0.94 -25.74
CA ASP A 22 -8.94 -2.16 -25.13
C ASP A 22 -7.92 -3.29 -25.29
N ASP A 23 -8.23 -4.48 -24.74
CA ASP A 23 -7.34 -5.66 -24.81
C ASP A 23 -7.20 -6.22 -26.24
N LEU A 24 -8.11 -5.88 -27.15
CA LEU A 24 -8.06 -6.22 -28.57
C LEU A 24 -7.25 -5.21 -29.39
N GLY A 25 -6.83 -4.10 -28.78
CA GLY A 25 -6.08 -3.02 -29.43
C GLY A 25 -6.96 -1.97 -30.12
N ASN A 26 -8.28 -2.00 -29.95
CA ASN A 26 -9.18 -0.98 -30.50
C ASN A 26 -9.05 0.31 -29.70
N TRP A 27 -9.06 1.45 -30.38
CA TRP A 27 -9.04 2.76 -29.76
C TRP A 27 -10.44 3.21 -29.36
N ILE A 28 -10.70 3.29 -28.06
CA ILE A 28 -12.00 3.62 -27.46
C ILE A 28 -11.98 5.07 -26.98
N THR A 29 -12.90 5.90 -27.46
CA THR A 29 -13.00 7.32 -27.10
C THR A 29 -14.30 7.68 -26.38
N GLU A 30 -15.30 6.81 -26.47
CA GLU A 30 -16.59 7.01 -25.79
C GLU A 30 -16.43 6.85 -24.27
N GLU A 31 -17.06 7.73 -23.50
CA GLU A 31 -16.90 7.78 -22.05
C GLU A 31 -17.26 6.44 -21.37
N ASN A 32 -18.38 5.83 -21.78
CA ASN A 32 -18.81 4.53 -21.26
C ASN A 32 -17.85 3.40 -21.67
N GLY A 33 -17.28 3.49 -22.87
CA GLY A 33 -16.28 2.54 -23.33
C GLY A 33 -14.96 2.65 -22.57
N ILE A 34 -14.49 3.88 -22.30
CA ILE A 34 -13.30 4.15 -21.47
C ILE A 34 -13.53 3.65 -20.04
N GLU A 35 -14.74 3.89 -19.48
CA GLU A 35 -15.12 3.35 -18.16
C GLU A 35 -15.00 1.83 -18.13
N LYS A 36 -15.59 1.16 -19.13
CA LYS A 36 -15.55 -0.30 -19.23
C LYS A 36 -14.10 -0.81 -19.31
N VAL A 37 -13.26 -0.26 -20.18
CA VAL A 37 -11.84 -0.63 -20.29
C VAL A 37 -11.12 -0.46 -18.95
N ALA A 38 -11.39 0.60 -18.21
CA ALA A 38 -10.74 0.85 -16.92
C ALA A 38 -11.23 -0.12 -15.83
N VAL A 39 -12.52 -0.39 -15.75
CA VAL A 39 -13.13 -1.31 -14.78
C VAL A 39 -12.66 -2.74 -15.05
N ASP A 40 -12.81 -3.23 -16.28
CA ASP A 40 -12.40 -4.59 -16.68
C ASP A 40 -10.91 -4.84 -16.38
N TYR A 41 -10.06 -3.83 -16.63
CA TYR A 41 -8.65 -3.91 -16.31
C TYR A 41 -8.38 -4.06 -14.82
N PHE A 42 -9.03 -3.31 -13.95
CA PHE A 42 -8.84 -3.42 -12.51
C PHE A 42 -9.50 -4.66 -11.92
N ASP A 43 -10.65 -5.07 -12.43
CA ASP A 43 -11.29 -6.33 -12.04
C ASP A 43 -10.36 -7.51 -12.33
N GLY A 44 -9.77 -7.58 -13.52
CA GLY A 44 -8.78 -8.60 -13.85
C GLY A 44 -7.51 -8.49 -13.01
N LEU A 45 -7.02 -7.28 -12.71
CA LEU A 45 -5.82 -7.06 -11.92
C LEU A 45 -6.00 -7.51 -10.46
N PHE A 46 -7.17 -7.22 -9.88
CA PHE A 46 -7.48 -7.49 -8.48
C PHE A 46 -8.20 -8.83 -8.24
N SER A 47 -8.46 -9.62 -9.27
CA SER A 47 -8.99 -10.98 -9.14
C SER A 47 -7.91 -11.92 -8.63
N THR A 48 -8.24 -12.70 -7.59
CA THR A 48 -7.35 -13.71 -7.03
C THR A 48 -7.33 -14.99 -7.86
N THR A 49 -6.22 -15.72 -7.82
CA THR A 49 -6.10 -17.09 -8.32
C THR A 49 -6.31 -18.11 -7.20
N ASN A 50 -6.68 -17.66 -5.99
CA ASN A 50 -6.89 -18.49 -4.79
C ASN A 50 -5.73 -19.46 -4.51
N PRO A 51 -4.48 -19.00 -4.40
CA PRO A 51 -3.37 -19.87 -4.04
C PRO A 51 -3.56 -20.36 -2.60
N THR A 52 -3.27 -21.65 -2.35
CA THR A 52 -3.52 -22.31 -1.06
C THR A 52 -2.28 -22.89 -0.40
N ASP A 53 -1.22 -23.13 -1.13
CA ASP A 53 0.01 -23.76 -0.60
C ASP A 53 1.09 -22.70 -0.29
N PHE A 54 1.03 -22.12 0.90
CA PHE A 54 2.06 -21.19 1.39
C PHE A 54 3.02 -21.84 2.38
N ASP A 55 2.72 -23.03 2.91
CA ASP A 55 3.46 -23.64 4.01
C ASP A 55 4.92 -23.84 3.66
N ASN A 56 5.22 -24.45 2.53
CA ASN A 56 6.60 -24.64 2.06
C ASN A 56 7.37 -23.33 1.88
N PHE A 57 6.68 -22.25 1.52
CA PHE A 57 7.30 -20.93 1.34
C PHE A 57 7.49 -20.21 2.67
N LEU A 58 6.66 -20.49 3.66
CA LEU A 58 6.70 -19.83 4.98
C LEU A 58 7.39 -20.65 6.06
N ASP A 59 7.90 -21.85 5.77
CA ASP A 59 8.52 -22.75 6.76
C ASP A 59 9.70 -22.12 7.50
N GLU A 60 10.48 -21.28 6.83
CA GLU A 60 11.65 -20.63 7.41
C GLU A 60 11.30 -19.34 8.19
N ILE A 61 10.04 -18.94 8.17
CA ILE A 61 9.59 -17.79 8.95
C ILE A 61 9.39 -18.22 10.40
N VAL A 62 10.18 -17.62 11.28
CA VAL A 62 10.09 -17.88 12.72
C VAL A 62 9.23 -16.87 13.43
N PRO A 63 8.47 -17.27 14.46
CA PRO A 63 7.71 -16.34 15.27
C PRO A 63 8.65 -15.31 15.94
N SER A 64 8.45 -14.04 15.62
CA SER A 64 9.29 -12.92 16.10
C SER A 64 8.51 -11.93 16.97
N ILE A 65 7.19 -12.08 17.06
CA ILE A 65 6.31 -11.25 17.87
C ILE A 65 6.08 -11.90 19.23
N SER A 66 6.49 -11.21 20.30
CA SER A 66 6.28 -11.70 21.66
C SER A 66 4.87 -11.42 22.17
N PRO A 67 4.39 -12.12 23.23
CA PRO A 67 3.12 -11.82 23.87
C PRO A 67 3.00 -10.38 24.35
N GLN A 68 4.08 -9.77 24.81
CA GLN A 68 4.12 -8.37 25.24
C GLN A 68 3.91 -7.43 24.05
N MET A 69 4.50 -7.73 22.88
CA MET A 69 4.28 -6.97 21.66
C MET A 69 2.84 -7.07 21.20
N ASN A 70 2.24 -8.26 21.18
CA ASN A 70 0.83 -8.45 20.87
C ASN A 70 -0.08 -7.66 21.81
N HIS A 71 0.23 -7.62 23.11
CA HIS A 71 -0.53 -6.79 24.06
C HIS A 71 -0.48 -5.30 23.71
N ILE A 72 0.70 -4.77 23.32
CA ILE A 72 0.85 -3.38 22.92
C ILE A 72 0.08 -3.07 21.63
N LEU A 73 0.10 -4.01 20.67
CA LEU A 73 -0.59 -3.86 19.39
C LEU A 73 -2.11 -3.76 19.56
N LEU A 74 -2.68 -4.50 20.51
CA LEU A 74 -4.14 -4.65 20.69
C LEU A 74 -4.74 -3.71 21.75
N ARG A 75 -3.94 -2.91 22.44
CA ARG A 75 -4.46 -1.98 23.45
C ARG A 75 -5.43 -0.96 22.84
N THR A 76 -6.32 -0.40 23.65
CA THR A 76 -7.16 0.73 23.25
C THR A 76 -6.30 1.92 22.85
N ALA A 77 -6.77 2.71 21.88
CA ALA A 77 -6.09 3.91 21.42
C ALA A 77 -6.39 5.08 22.38
N THR A 78 -5.33 5.81 22.73
CA THR A 78 -5.47 7.04 23.52
C THR A 78 -5.80 8.24 22.60
N GLU A 79 -6.36 9.30 23.20
CA GLU A 79 -6.62 10.56 22.47
C GLU A 79 -5.34 11.08 21.79
N GLU A 80 -4.21 11.00 22.48
CA GLU A 80 -2.93 11.49 21.94
C GLU A 80 -2.44 10.63 20.76
N GLU A 81 -2.62 9.31 20.79
CA GLU A 81 -2.26 8.42 19.69
C GLU A 81 -3.09 8.73 18.42
N VAL A 82 -4.39 8.96 18.58
CA VAL A 82 -5.28 9.35 17.47
C VAL A 82 -4.93 10.75 16.95
N ARG A 83 -4.63 11.69 17.87
CA ARG A 83 -4.20 13.04 17.54
C ARG A 83 -2.91 13.02 16.72
N GLN A 84 -1.89 12.29 17.16
CA GLN A 84 -0.63 12.15 16.43
C GLN A 84 -0.84 11.55 15.04
N ALA A 85 -1.67 10.51 14.92
CA ALA A 85 -2.00 9.91 13.63
C ALA A 85 -2.61 10.94 12.66
N LEU A 86 -3.51 11.80 13.12
CA LEU A 86 -4.12 12.85 12.32
C LEU A 86 -3.13 13.96 11.96
N PHE A 87 -2.40 14.49 12.93
CA PHE A 87 -1.51 15.65 12.72
C PHE A 87 -0.23 15.32 11.95
N MET A 88 0.14 14.05 11.83
CA MET A 88 1.19 13.61 10.92
C MET A 88 0.76 13.57 9.44
N MET A 89 -0.51 13.80 9.13
CA MET A 89 -0.97 13.92 7.76
C MET A 89 -0.75 15.32 7.25
N HIS A 90 -0.30 15.44 6.00
CA HIS A 90 -0.21 16.74 5.36
C HIS A 90 -1.63 17.32 5.14
N PRO A 91 -1.92 18.55 5.59
CA PRO A 91 -3.27 19.10 5.62
C PRO A 91 -3.93 19.19 4.24
N GLU A 92 -3.17 19.55 3.20
CA GLU A 92 -3.67 19.88 1.86
C GLU A 92 -3.59 18.72 0.84
N LYS A 93 -3.31 17.49 1.29
CA LYS A 93 -3.36 16.33 0.36
C LYS A 93 -4.79 16.05 -0.08
N ALA A 94 -4.91 15.49 -1.29
CA ALA A 94 -6.19 15.13 -1.88
C ALA A 94 -7.03 14.27 -0.92
N PRO A 95 -8.31 14.63 -0.73
CA PRO A 95 -9.24 13.87 0.10
C PRO A 95 -9.67 12.56 -0.58
N GLY A 96 -10.35 11.72 0.19
CA GLY A 96 -11.07 10.57 -0.32
C GLY A 96 -12.42 10.95 -0.97
N PRO A 97 -13.30 9.94 -1.18
CA PRO A 97 -14.63 10.14 -1.76
C PRO A 97 -15.54 11.09 -0.96
N ASP A 98 -15.33 11.21 0.36
CA ASP A 98 -16.07 12.11 1.25
C ASP A 98 -15.74 13.59 1.04
N GLY A 99 -14.68 13.91 0.30
CA GLY A 99 -14.24 15.27 0.02
C GLY A 99 -13.57 15.97 1.21
N MET A 100 -13.42 15.31 2.36
CA MET A 100 -12.88 15.90 3.59
C MET A 100 -11.35 15.75 3.63
N THR A 101 -10.64 16.90 3.69
CA THR A 101 -9.17 16.92 3.82
C THR A 101 -8.72 16.73 5.26
N ALA A 102 -7.44 16.36 5.46
CA ALA A 102 -6.87 16.30 6.80
C ALA A 102 -6.92 17.67 7.51
N LEU A 103 -6.83 18.77 6.77
CA LEU A 103 -6.96 20.13 7.30
C LEU A 103 -8.29 20.33 8.04
N PHE A 104 -9.41 19.85 7.47
CA PHE A 104 -10.72 19.93 8.12
C PHE A 104 -10.70 19.24 9.48
N PHE A 105 -10.21 18.01 9.56
CA PHE A 105 -10.15 17.24 10.80
C PHE A 105 -9.18 17.86 11.83
N GLN A 106 -8.02 18.36 11.36
CA GLN A 106 -7.04 19.02 12.22
C GLN A 106 -7.59 20.33 12.82
N HIS A 107 -8.27 21.14 12.00
CA HIS A 107 -8.87 22.38 12.45
C HIS A 107 -10.03 22.16 13.43
N SER A 108 -10.85 21.14 13.16
CA SER A 108 -12.02 20.78 13.96
C SER A 108 -11.70 19.85 15.15
N TRP A 109 -10.43 19.53 15.39
CA TRP A 109 -10.00 18.55 16.40
C TRP A 109 -10.66 18.76 17.77
N HIS A 110 -10.72 19.99 18.24
CA HIS A 110 -11.27 20.33 19.55
C HIS A 110 -12.76 19.96 19.70
N ILE A 111 -13.48 19.84 18.58
CA ILE A 111 -14.90 19.45 18.54
C ILE A 111 -15.04 17.94 18.40
N ILE A 112 -14.33 17.33 17.41
CA ILE A 112 -14.59 15.95 16.94
C ILE A 112 -13.68 14.90 17.57
N LYS A 113 -12.76 15.28 18.46
CA LYS A 113 -11.75 14.36 19.00
C LYS A 113 -12.33 13.13 19.69
N LYS A 114 -13.44 13.29 20.44
CA LYS A 114 -14.10 12.19 21.13
C LYS A 114 -14.66 11.17 20.15
N ASP A 115 -15.33 11.64 19.10
CA ASP A 115 -15.93 10.78 18.07
C ASP A 115 -14.84 10.03 17.28
N LEU A 116 -13.71 10.70 16.99
CA LEU A 116 -12.58 10.06 16.30
C LEU A 116 -11.90 8.99 17.17
N VAL A 117 -11.74 9.24 18.47
CA VAL A 117 -11.17 8.25 19.40
C VAL A 117 -12.12 7.06 19.55
N GLU A 118 -13.42 7.32 19.67
CA GLU A 118 -14.44 6.28 19.71
C GLU A 118 -14.46 5.45 18.42
N MET A 119 -14.45 6.08 17.26
CA MET A 119 -14.38 5.42 15.95
C MET A 119 -13.18 4.46 15.87
N VAL A 120 -11.98 4.90 16.26
CA VAL A 120 -10.77 4.08 16.25
C VAL A 120 -10.90 2.91 17.23
N ASN A 121 -11.39 3.17 18.45
CA ASN A 121 -11.52 2.14 19.47
C ASN A 121 -12.62 1.13 19.14
N ASN A 122 -13.72 1.55 18.54
CA ASN A 122 -14.76 0.65 18.05
C ASN A 122 -14.18 -0.32 17.02
N PHE A 123 -13.38 0.16 16.07
CA PHE A 123 -12.69 -0.71 15.13
C PHE A 123 -11.71 -1.67 15.82
N LEU A 124 -10.89 -1.21 16.77
CA LEU A 124 -9.93 -2.05 17.49
C LEU A 124 -10.61 -3.14 18.33
N VAL A 125 -11.83 -2.88 18.83
CA VAL A 125 -12.60 -3.84 19.65
C VAL A 125 -13.38 -4.81 18.77
N THR A 126 -14.09 -4.31 17.77
CA THR A 126 -15.03 -5.11 16.97
C THR A 126 -14.38 -5.79 15.78
N CYS A 127 -13.19 -5.35 15.37
CA CYS A 127 -12.54 -5.74 14.12
C CYS A 127 -13.42 -5.52 12.88
N ASN A 128 -14.42 -4.66 12.95
CA ASN A 128 -15.34 -4.36 11.85
C ASN A 128 -15.20 -2.89 11.46
N LEU A 129 -14.83 -2.64 10.21
CA LEU A 129 -14.66 -1.32 9.65
C LEU A 129 -15.96 -0.87 8.97
N ASP A 130 -16.45 0.32 9.32
CA ASP A 130 -17.60 0.91 8.62
C ASP A 130 -17.28 0.98 7.10
N PRO A 131 -18.05 0.29 6.24
CA PRO A 131 -17.77 0.24 4.80
C PRO A 131 -17.68 1.63 4.14
N ARG A 132 -18.39 2.62 4.70
CA ARG A 132 -18.36 4.02 4.19
C ARG A 132 -16.99 4.65 4.35
N LEU A 133 -16.22 4.26 5.37
CA LEU A 133 -14.86 4.76 5.59
C LEU A 133 -13.87 4.21 4.56
N ASN A 134 -14.10 2.99 4.06
CA ASN A 134 -13.16 2.28 3.19
C ASN A 134 -13.46 2.39 1.69
N ILE A 135 -14.48 3.16 1.29
CA ILE A 135 -14.66 3.54 -0.12
C ILE A 135 -13.46 4.37 -0.56
N THR A 136 -12.89 4.02 -1.70
CA THR A 136 -11.63 4.61 -2.17
C THR A 136 -11.72 4.95 -3.65
N ASN A 137 -11.33 6.16 -4.03
CA ASN A 137 -11.20 6.54 -5.43
C ASN A 137 -9.79 6.20 -5.95
N ILE A 138 -9.71 5.54 -7.10
CA ILE A 138 -8.45 5.32 -7.84
C ILE A 138 -8.24 6.49 -8.79
N CYS A 139 -7.23 7.31 -8.53
CA CYS A 139 -6.78 8.37 -9.42
C CYS A 139 -5.67 7.84 -10.31
N MET A 140 -5.83 7.94 -11.63
CA MET A 140 -4.86 7.44 -12.60
C MET A 140 -3.86 8.54 -12.99
N ILE A 141 -2.59 8.33 -12.65
CA ILE A 141 -1.50 9.26 -12.94
C ILE A 141 -0.67 8.75 -14.13
N PRO A 142 -0.50 9.54 -15.20
CA PRO A 142 0.32 9.16 -16.34
C PRO A 142 1.76 8.82 -15.97
N LYS A 143 2.28 7.66 -16.44
CA LYS A 143 3.70 7.28 -16.37
C LYS A 143 4.48 7.80 -17.56
N VAL A 144 3.79 8.01 -18.68
CA VAL A 144 4.31 8.50 -19.96
C VAL A 144 3.58 9.76 -20.38
N GLU A 145 4.09 10.50 -21.34
CA GLU A 145 3.53 11.80 -21.71
C GLU A 145 2.10 11.71 -22.29
N ARG A 146 1.81 10.66 -23.05
CA ARG A 146 0.50 10.41 -23.68
C ARG A 146 0.10 8.96 -23.48
N PRO A 147 -0.47 8.60 -22.32
CA PRO A 147 -0.87 7.23 -22.05
C PRO A 147 -2.05 6.84 -22.95
N THR A 148 -1.92 5.69 -23.59
CA THR A 148 -2.96 5.09 -24.43
C THR A 148 -3.48 3.77 -23.88
N ARG A 149 -2.79 3.20 -22.87
CA ARG A 149 -3.13 1.93 -22.25
C ARG A 149 -3.17 2.05 -20.73
N MET A 150 -4.00 1.24 -20.09
CA MET A 150 -4.13 1.22 -18.63
C MET A 150 -2.81 0.93 -17.89
N MET A 151 -1.92 0.09 -18.45
CA MET A 151 -0.60 -0.19 -17.85
C MET A 151 0.35 1.01 -17.82
N GLU A 152 0.12 2.02 -18.65
CA GLU A 152 0.88 3.27 -18.71
C GLU A 152 0.40 4.30 -17.67
N LEU A 153 -0.63 3.96 -16.92
CA LEU A 153 -1.18 4.74 -15.82
C LEU A 153 -0.77 4.12 -14.48
N ARG A 154 -0.52 4.97 -13.49
CA ARG A 154 -0.26 4.56 -12.10
C ARG A 154 -1.53 4.79 -11.28
N PRO A 155 -2.12 3.76 -10.69
CA PRO A 155 -3.27 3.92 -9.80
C PRO A 155 -2.80 4.48 -8.45
N ILE A 156 -3.38 5.59 -8.03
CA ILE A 156 -3.17 6.17 -6.70
C ILE A 156 -4.51 6.14 -5.96
N SER A 157 -4.52 5.49 -4.82
CA SER A 157 -5.72 5.35 -3.98
C SER A 157 -5.93 6.59 -3.13
N LEU A 158 -7.07 7.21 -3.28
CA LEU A 158 -7.53 8.35 -2.49
C LEU A 158 -8.52 7.84 -1.44
N CYS A 159 -8.01 7.51 -0.26
CA CYS A 159 -8.79 7.01 0.87
C CYS A 159 -9.32 8.18 1.72
N ASN A 160 -10.46 7.97 2.39
CA ASN A 160 -11.02 8.89 3.37
C ASN A 160 -10.07 9.11 4.54
N VAL A 161 -10.10 10.31 5.12
CA VAL A 161 -9.23 10.67 6.25
C VAL A 161 -9.56 9.84 7.48
N GLY A 162 -10.83 9.55 7.74
CA GLY A 162 -11.25 8.65 8.83
C GLY A 162 -10.55 7.29 8.76
N TYR A 163 -10.55 6.65 7.59
CA TYR A 163 -9.80 5.41 7.38
C TYR A 163 -8.29 5.61 7.59
N LYS A 164 -7.72 6.70 7.04
CA LYS A 164 -6.29 7.00 7.18
C LYS A 164 -5.87 7.18 8.64
N ILE A 165 -6.73 7.70 9.52
CA ILE A 165 -6.46 7.79 10.97
C ILE A 165 -6.29 6.38 11.54
N ILE A 166 -7.23 5.47 11.26
CA ILE A 166 -7.18 4.08 11.71
C ILE A 166 -5.90 3.40 11.21
N SER A 167 -5.68 3.40 9.89
CA SER A 167 -4.50 2.75 9.28
C SER A 167 -3.19 3.32 9.82
N LYS A 168 -3.15 4.60 10.16
CA LYS A 168 -1.96 5.26 10.70
C LYS A 168 -1.70 4.92 12.16
N VAL A 169 -2.75 4.77 12.99
CA VAL A 169 -2.62 4.24 14.36
C VAL A 169 -2.04 2.83 14.32
N LEU A 170 -2.59 1.96 13.49
CA LEU A 170 -2.07 0.59 13.30
C LEU A 170 -0.60 0.60 12.82
N CYS A 171 -0.28 1.45 11.85
CA CYS A 171 1.09 1.61 11.36
C CYS A 171 2.08 2.04 12.44
N GLN A 172 1.70 2.97 13.30
CA GLN A 172 2.56 3.46 14.36
C GLN A 172 2.91 2.36 15.35
N ARG A 173 1.91 1.53 15.69
CA ARG A 173 2.10 0.35 16.54
C ARG A 173 3.00 -0.68 15.87
N LEU A 174 2.74 -0.99 14.59
CA LEU A 174 3.51 -1.96 13.81
C LEU A 174 4.99 -1.56 13.69
N LYS A 175 5.29 -0.26 13.55
CA LYS A 175 6.66 0.26 13.46
C LYS A 175 7.55 -0.15 14.63
N ILE A 176 7.00 -0.32 15.81
CA ILE A 176 7.75 -0.74 17.00
C ILE A 176 8.29 -2.18 16.81
N CYS A 177 7.57 -3.00 16.06
CA CYS A 177 7.90 -4.40 15.81
C CYS A 177 8.88 -4.59 14.63
N LEU A 178 8.88 -3.66 13.65
CA LEU A 178 9.62 -3.82 12.38
C LEU A 178 11.12 -4.15 12.53
N PRO A 179 11.91 -3.57 13.45
CA PRO A 179 13.33 -3.89 13.58
C PRO A 179 13.60 -5.36 13.88
N ARG A 180 12.63 -6.09 14.44
CA ARG A 180 12.73 -7.52 14.72
C ARG A 180 12.20 -8.40 13.59
N LEU A 181 11.34 -7.85 12.76
CA LEU A 181 10.66 -8.58 11.69
C LEU A 181 11.41 -8.53 10.36
N ILE A 182 12.21 -7.49 10.16
CA ILE A 182 12.78 -7.15 8.86
C ILE A 182 14.30 -7.25 8.92
N SER A 183 14.88 -8.06 8.04
CA SER A 183 16.33 -8.26 7.93
C SER A 183 17.08 -6.95 7.68
N GLU A 184 18.35 -6.91 8.07
CA GLU A 184 19.20 -5.70 7.95
C GLU A 184 19.40 -5.24 6.50
N THR A 185 19.27 -6.13 5.54
CA THR A 185 19.43 -5.84 4.11
C THR A 185 18.26 -5.05 3.51
N GLN A 186 17.11 -5.02 4.18
CA GLN A 186 15.95 -4.21 3.76
C GLN A 186 15.99 -2.84 4.44
N SER A 187 16.13 -1.77 3.67
CA SER A 187 16.19 -0.40 4.20
C SER A 187 14.91 0.42 4.01
N ALA A 188 14.03 0.01 3.09
CA ALA A 188 12.81 0.77 2.84
C ALA A 188 11.84 0.72 4.03
N PHE A 189 11.31 1.89 4.41
CA PHE A 189 10.30 2.09 5.47
C PHE A 189 10.69 1.64 6.89
N VAL A 190 11.94 1.26 7.13
CA VAL A 190 12.46 0.91 8.46
C VAL A 190 13.20 2.11 9.05
N ALA A 191 12.83 2.52 10.26
CA ALA A 191 13.43 3.69 10.91
C ALA A 191 14.95 3.49 11.11
N GLY A 192 15.72 4.55 10.85
CA GLY A 192 17.18 4.54 11.01
C GLY A 192 17.96 3.87 9.88
N ARG A 193 17.30 3.36 8.84
CA ARG A 193 17.95 2.77 7.66
C ARG A 193 17.84 3.70 6.45
N LEU A 194 18.91 3.83 5.68
CA LEU A 194 18.97 4.70 4.50
C LEU A 194 19.00 3.86 3.22
N ILE A 195 18.21 4.26 2.23
CA ILE A 195 18.23 3.62 0.90
C ILE A 195 19.59 3.84 0.20
N SER A 196 20.27 4.95 0.50
CA SER A 196 21.63 5.25 0.00
C SER A 196 22.63 4.16 0.38
N ASP A 197 22.51 3.53 1.54
CA ASP A 197 23.43 2.50 1.99
C ASP A 197 23.34 1.27 1.07
N ASN A 198 22.13 0.87 0.69
CA ASN A 198 21.93 -0.23 -0.27
C ASN A 198 22.49 0.11 -1.66
N ILE A 199 22.43 1.38 -2.09
CA ILE A 199 22.99 1.84 -3.35
C ILE A 199 24.52 1.73 -3.31
N LEU A 200 25.15 2.18 -2.22
CA LEU A 200 26.61 2.10 -2.03
C LEU A 200 27.09 0.66 -2.00
N ILE A 201 26.42 -0.21 -1.23
CA ILE A 201 26.73 -1.65 -1.17
C ILE A 201 26.63 -2.26 -2.59
N ALA A 202 25.58 -1.97 -3.32
CA ALA A 202 25.41 -2.48 -4.68
C ALA A 202 26.54 -1.98 -5.62
N GLN A 203 26.92 -0.70 -5.52
CA GLN A 203 28.04 -0.15 -6.31
C GLN A 203 29.37 -0.86 -6.00
N GLU A 204 29.69 -1.08 -4.71
CA GLU A 204 30.89 -1.80 -4.30
C GLU A 204 30.87 -3.25 -4.78
N MET A 205 29.73 -3.93 -4.68
CA MET A 205 29.60 -5.30 -5.21
C MET A 205 29.81 -5.35 -6.72
N PHE A 206 29.24 -4.44 -7.49
CA PHE A 206 29.44 -4.36 -8.94
C PHE A 206 30.87 -4.00 -9.30
N HIS A 207 31.51 -3.11 -8.53
CA HIS A 207 32.93 -2.80 -8.70
C HIS A 207 33.79 -4.05 -8.48
N GLY A 208 33.55 -4.79 -7.39
CA GLY A 208 34.24 -6.05 -7.10
C GLY A 208 34.08 -7.10 -8.20
N LEU A 209 32.87 -7.24 -8.77
CA LEU A 209 32.62 -8.16 -9.89
C LEU A 209 33.42 -7.78 -11.16
N ARG A 210 33.69 -6.49 -11.38
CA ARG A 210 34.47 -6.02 -12.55
C ARG A 210 35.99 -6.15 -12.35
N THR A 211 36.49 -5.82 -11.16
CA THR A 211 37.90 -5.62 -10.88
C THR A 211 38.61 -6.79 -10.26
N ASN A 212 37.87 -7.56 -9.41
CA ASN A 212 38.44 -8.67 -8.68
C ASN A 212 38.44 -9.96 -9.52
N LYS A 213 39.62 -10.39 -9.98
CA LYS A 213 39.81 -11.63 -10.76
C LYS A 213 39.28 -12.89 -10.05
N SER A 214 39.26 -12.89 -8.70
CA SER A 214 38.69 -14.00 -7.91
C SER A 214 37.18 -14.08 -7.98
N CYS A 215 36.53 -12.98 -8.32
CA CYS A 215 35.07 -12.89 -8.46
C CYS A 215 34.58 -13.09 -9.90
N GLN A 216 35.46 -12.81 -10.86
CA GLN A 216 35.13 -12.94 -12.29
C GLN A 216 34.81 -14.42 -12.60
N ASN A 217 33.73 -14.66 -13.34
CA ASN A 217 33.23 -16.00 -13.73
C ASN A 217 32.75 -16.90 -12.57
N LYS A 218 32.77 -16.44 -11.31
CA LYS A 218 32.29 -17.22 -10.16
C LYS A 218 30.97 -16.68 -9.59
N PHE A 219 30.72 -15.39 -9.74
CA PHE A 219 29.54 -14.72 -9.21
C PHE A 219 28.81 -13.96 -10.28
N MET A 220 27.49 -13.85 -10.16
CA MET A 220 26.66 -13.00 -10.99
C MET A 220 25.77 -12.13 -10.11
N ALA A 221 25.44 -10.94 -10.58
CA ALA A 221 24.42 -10.08 -10.00
C ALA A 221 23.13 -10.20 -10.79
N ILE A 222 22.02 -10.49 -10.11
CA ILE A 222 20.70 -10.58 -10.69
C ILE A 222 19.86 -9.42 -10.15
N LYS A 223 19.38 -8.55 -11.05
CA LYS A 223 18.41 -7.51 -10.73
C LYS A 223 17.02 -7.99 -11.15
N THR A 224 16.12 -8.08 -10.17
CA THR A 224 14.72 -8.42 -10.42
C THR A 224 13.84 -7.20 -10.21
N ASP A 225 12.80 -7.07 -11.02
CA ASP A 225 11.74 -6.08 -10.86
C ASP A 225 10.38 -6.78 -10.88
N MET A 226 9.55 -6.48 -9.89
CA MET A 226 8.23 -7.10 -9.76
C MET A 226 7.17 -6.17 -10.36
N SER A 227 6.63 -6.56 -11.51
CA SER A 227 5.55 -5.82 -12.15
C SER A 227 4.29 -5.86 -11.31
N LYS A 228 3.75 -4.66 -10.99
CA LYS A 228 2.50 -4.50 -10.22
C LYS A 228 2.52 -5.24 -8.89
N ALA A 229 3.65 -5.20 -8.19
CA ALA A 229 3.87 -5.95 -6.97
C ALA A 229 2.80 -5.69 -5.91
N TYR A 230 2.44 -4.42 -5.66
CA TYR A 230 1.37 -4.05 -4.72
C TYR A 230 0.01 -4.61 -5.13
N ASP A 231 -0.30 -4.56 -6.41
CA ASP A 231 -1.63 -4.91 -6.92
C ASP A 231 -1.89 -6.43 -6.92
N ARG A 232 -0.83 -7.25 -6.78
CA ARG A 232 -0.88 -8.71 -6.91
C ARG A 232 -0.62 -9.48 -5.62
N ILE A 233 -0.42 -8.81 -4.49
CA ILE A 233 -0.24 -9.47 -3.20
C ILE A 233 -1.56 -10.14 -2.80
N GLU A 234 -1.53 -11.44 -2.58
CA GLU A 234 -2.69 -12.20 -2.10
C GLU A 234 -2.93 -11.96 -0.61
N TRP A 235 -4.17 -11.70 -0.23
CA TRP A 235 -4.51 -11.43 1.18
C TRP A 235 -4.36 -12.66 2.05
N SER A 236 -4.68 -13.85 1.51
CA SER A 236 -4.44 -15.14 2.18
C SER A 236 -2.95 -15.37 2.48
N PHE A 237 -2.05 -14.91 1.62
CA PHE A 237 -0.61 -14.95 1.88
C PHE A 237 -0.22 -14.01 3.03
N ILE A 238 -0.76 -12.79 3.06
CA ILE A 238 -0.51 -11.84 4.18
C ILE A 238 -0.98 -12.45 5.50
N GLU A 239 -2.17 -13.02 5.52
CA GLU A 239 -2.75 -13.67 6.71
C GLU A 239 -1.86 -14.82 7.21
N ALA A 240 -1.47 -15.73 6.32
CA ALA A 240 -0.60 -16.86 6.65
C ALA A 240 0.78 -16.37 7.16
N LEU A 241 1.36 -15.36 6.52
CA LEU A 241 2.64 -14.78 6.92
C LEU A 241 2.56 -14.14 8.31
N LEU A 242 1.55 -13.31 8.58
CA LEU A 242 1.38 -12.67 9.90
C LEU A 242 1.18 -13.72 11.01
N ASN A 243 0.45 -14.80 10.72
CA ASN A 243 0.28 -15.92 11.63
C ASN A 243 1.63 -16.61 11.95
N LYS A 244 2.43 -16.92 10.92
CA LYS A 244 3.77 -17.50 11.09
C LYS A 244 4.72 -16.57 11.87
N MET A 245 4.62 -15.26 11.71
CA MET A 245 5.40 -14.28 12.47
C MET A 245 4.97 -14.17 13.94
N GLY A 246 3.87 -14.78 14.35
CA GLY A 246 3.38 -14.83 15.73
C GLY A 246 2.50 -13.64 16.14
N PHE A 247 1.88 -12.96 15.20
CA PHE A 247 0.86 -11.95 15.51
C PHE A 247 -0.40 -12.58 16.10
N ASP A 248 -1.03 -11.86 17.02
CA ASP A 248 -2.31 -12.26 17.59
C ASP A 248 -3.40 -12.33 16.51
N PRO A 249 -4.29 -13.34 16.52
CA PRO A 249 -5.36 -13.49 15.53
C PRO A 249 -6.24 -12.23 15.37
N ARG A 250 -6.51 -11.50 16.46
CA ARG A 250 -7.27 -10.25 16.39
C ARG A 250 -6.51 -9.16 15.63
N TRP A 251 -5.19 -9.09 15.82
CA TRP A 251 -4.36 -8.17 15.05
C TRP A 251 -4.39 -8.50 13.57
N ILE A 252 -4.28 -9.78 13.23
CA ILE A 252 -4.37 -10.26 11.85
C ILE A 252 -5.72 -9.86 11.25
N THR A 253 -6.82 -10.09 11.96
CA THR A 253 -8.16 -9.69 11.52
C THR A 253 -8.25 -8.18 11.24
N LEU A 254 -7.69 -7.32 12.12
CA LEU A 254 -7.65 -5.87 11.90
C LEU A 254 -6.88 -5.50 10.61
N MET A 255 -5.75 -6.17 10.35
CA MET A 255 -4.97 -5.92 9.14
C MET A 255 -5.72 -6.35 7.89
N VAL A 256 -6.29 -7.56 7.91
CA VAL A 256 -7.04 -8.12 6.78
C VAL A 256 -8.29 -7.27 6.52
N GLU A 257 -9.04 -6.86 7.54
CA GLU A 257 -10.21 -6.00 7.39
C GLU A 257 -9.86 -4.67 6.73
N CYS A 258 -8.74 -4.05 7.09
CA CYS A 258 -8.29 -2.81 6.44
C CYS A 258 -8.07 -2.96 4.94
N ILE A 259 -7.56 -4.10 4.47
CA ILE A 259 -7.21 -4.30 3.06
C ILE A 259 -8.34 -4.93 2.24
N SER A 260 -9.19 -5.76 2.85
CA SER A 260 -10.20 -6.57 2.14
C SER A 260 -11.58 -5.92 2.06
N SER A 261 -11.95 -5.06 3.01
CA SER A 261 -13.25 -4.37 3.01
C SER A 261 -13.34 -3.19 2.05
N VAL A 262 -12.28 -2.93 1.27
CA VAL A 262 -12.21 -1.78 0.36
C VAL A 262 -13.14 -1.95 -0.85
N GLN A 263 -13.74 -0.84 -1.27
CA GLN A 263 -14.48 -0.72 -2.52
C GLN A 263 -13.86 0.41 -3.35
N TYR A 264 -13.53 0.13 -4.60
CA TYR A 264 -12.92 1.12 -5.48
C TYR A 264 -13.91 1.71 -6.47
N ARG A 265 -13.67 2.99 -6.79
CA ARG A 265 -14.21 3.67 -7.97
C ARG A 265 -13.06 4.33 -8.73
N VAL A 266 -13.09 4.27 -10.06
CA VAL A 266 -12.05 4.89 -10.89
C VAL A 266 -12.41 6.34 -11.17
N LEU A 267 -11.49 7.28 -10.90
CA LEU A 267 -11.66 8.68 -11.27
C LEU A 267 -11.32 8.88 -12.75
N LEU A 268 -12.33 8.85 -13.61
CA LEU A 268 -12.22 9.20 -15.02
C LEU A 268 -12.48 10.70 -15.20
N ASN A 269 -11.44 11.45 -15.54
CA ASN A 269 -11.53 12.90 -15.76
C ASN A 269 -12.17 13.68 -14.59
N GLY A 270 -12.00 13.18 -13.37
CA GLY A 270 -12.52 13.78 -12.13
C GLY A 270 -13.90 13.29 -11.71
N GLN A 271 -14.51 12.36 -12.44
CA GLN A 271 -15.77 11.73 -12.08
C GLN A 271 -15.53 10.30 -11.60
N PRO A 272 -16.06 9.90 -10.43
CA PRO A 272 -15.97 8.52 -9.95
C PRO A 272 -16.89 7.63 -10.80
N ARG A 273 -16.32 6.58 -11.37
CA ARG A 273 -17.00 5.64 -12.28
C ARG A 273 -16.74 4.20 -11.86
N GLY A 274 -17.68 3.34 -12.20
CA GLY A 274 -17.63 1.92 -11.91
C GLY A 274 -17.61 1.58 -10.43
N LEU A 275 -17.75 0.31 -10.11
CA LEU A 275 -17.55 -0.26 -8.79
C LEU A 275 -16.66 -1.49 -8.95
N ILE A 276 -15.53 -1.52 -8.25
CA ILE A 276 -14.57 -2.62 -8.27
C ILE A 276 -14.45 -3.15 -6.84
N ILE A 277 -14.69 -4.44 -6.67
CA ILE A 277 -14.52 -5.15 -5.40
C ILE A 277 -13.29 -6.05 -5.52
N PRO A 278 -12.14 -5.64 -4.99
CA PRO A 278 -10.91 -6.41 -5.12
C PRO A 278 -10.96 -7.70 -4.30
N GLN A 279 -10.16 -8.67 -4.71
CA GLN A 279 -9.96 -9.94 -4.00
C GLN A 279 -8.49 -10.12 -3.56
N ARG A 280 -7.60 -9.23 -3.99
CA ARG A 280 -6.18 -9.16 -3.64
C ARG A 280 -5.64 -7.75 -3.83
N GLY A 281 -4.41 -7.55 -3.45
CA GLY A 281 -3.67 -6.31 -3.67
C GLY A 281 -3.66 -5.38 -2.47
N LEU A 282 -2.68 -4.47 -2.51
CA LEU A 282 -2.47 -3.43 -1.51
C LEU A 282 -2.63 -2.06 -2.16
N ARG A 283 -3.23 -1.13 -1.44
CA ARG A 283 -3.49 0.23 -1.95
C ARG A 283 -2.21 1.05 -2.10
N GLN A 284 -1.98 1.61 -3.29
CA GLN A 284 -0.92 2.58 -3.53
C GLN A 284 -1.36 3.95 -2.99
N GLY A 285 -0.80 4.38 -1.86
CA GLY A 285 -1.15 5.62 -1.17
C GLY A 285 -1.77 5.43 0.21
N ASP A 286 -2.06 4.20 0.61
CA ASP A 286 -2.40 3.88 2.00
C ASP A 286 -1.14 3.84 2.87
N THR A 287 -1.30 4.18 4.14
CA THR A 287 -0.21 4.23 5.10
C THR A 287 0.27 2.83 5.52
N LEU A 288 -0.64 1.86 5.56
CA LEU A 288 -0.39 0.48 6.00
C LEU A 288 0.28 -0.38 4.92
N SER A 289 -0.09 -0.17 3.66
CA SER A 289 0.35 -0.98 2.52
C SER A 289 1.87 -1.16 2.40
N PRO A 290 2.73 -0.12 2.58
CA PRO A 290 4.17 -0.29 2.53
C PRO A 290 4.71 -1.28 3.55
N TYR A 291 4.15 -1.30 4.75
CA TYR A 291 4.61 -2.17 5.83
C TYR A 291 4.21 -3.64 5.61
N LEU A 292 2.99 -3.86 5.15
CA LEU A 292 2.55 -5.20 4.74
C LEU A 292 3.41 -5.72 3.58
N PHE A 293 3.72 -4.85 2.62
CA PHE A 293 4.56 -5.20 1.47
C PHE A 293 5.97 -5.60 1.87
N ILE A 294 6.65 -4.84 2.74
CA ILE A 294 8.02 -5.20 3.16
C ILE A 294 8.05 -6.49 3.97
N MET A 295 7.02 -6.79 4.77
CA MET A 295 6.89 -8.09 5.43
C MET A 295 6.74 -9.24 4.42
N CYS A 296 5.95 -9.05 3.36
CA CYS A 296 5.86 -10.03 2.27
C CYS A 296 7.20 -10.23 1.55
N THR A 297 7.97 -9.15 1.32
CA THR A 297 9.29 -9.27 0.71
C THR A 297 10.32 -9.91 1.63
N GLU A 298 10.15 -9.80 2.95
CA GLU A 298 11.02 -10.49 3.91
C GLU A 298 10.91 -12.01 3.77
N ALA A 299 9.71 -12.56 3.59
CA ALA A 299 9.54 -13.98 3.32
C ALA A 299 10.32 -14.43 2.06
N LEU A 300 10.36 -13.61 1.02
CA LEU A 300 11.18 -13.87 -0.17
C LEU A 300 12.67 -13.84 0.15
N ILE A 301 13.14 -12.86 0.93
CA ILE A 301 14.56 -12.72 1.33
C ILE A 301 15.02 -13.94 2.14
N VAL A 302 14.22 -14.39 3.10
CA VAL A 302 14.51 -15.57 3.91
C VAL A 302 14.66 -16.82 3.04
N ASN A 303 13.72 -17.03 2.09
CA ASN A 303 13.80 -18.15 1.15
C ASN A 303 15.02 -18.11 0.21
N ILE A 304 15.43 -16.92 -0.24
CA ILE A 304 16.66 -16.77 -1.05
C ILE A 304 17.91 -17.13 -0.22
N LYS A 305 17.93 -16.73 1.06
CA LYS A 305 19.06 -17.06 1.95
C LYS A 305 19.19 -18.57 2.19
N LYS A 306 18.07 -19.28 2.41
CA LYS A 306 18.06 -20.74 2.59
C LYS A 306 18.66 -21.50 1.41
N ARG A 307 18.37 -21.08 0.18
CA ARG A 307 18.87 -21.77 -1.04
C ARG A 307 20.35 -21.52 -1.33
N ARG A 308 21.02 -20.69 -0.52
CA ARG A 308 22.46 -20.41 -0.62
C ARG A 308 23.32 -21.23 0.33
N GLY A 309 22.72 -21.86 1.34
CA GLY A 309 23.36 -22.82 2.24
C GLY A 309 23.15 -24.25 1.80
#